data_baadd4145aa2acfa289b2626481128e2
#
_entry.id   baadd4145aa2acfa289b2626481128e2
#
_cell.length_a   1.000
_cell.length_b   1.000
_cell.length_c   1.000
_cell.angle_alpha   90.00
_cell.angle_beta   90.00
_cell.angle_gamma   90.00
#
_symmetry.space_group_name_H-M   'P 1'
#
loop_
_entity.id
_entity.type
_entity.pdbx_description
1 polymer ?
#
loop_
_entity_poly.entity_id
_entity_poly.type
_entity_poly.pdbx_seq_one_letter_code
_entity_poly.pdbx_strand_id
1 'polypeptide(L)'
;MKIAVAMSGGVDSGSCAYLLSREGFTVLGLTFEMLTPCKISSDRAEESSVTLSPAEGAARLCAQIGAEHFTVDERENFKKCVIQPFIGAYLAGETPNPCVLCNKKIKFPEMFTFADSHGAEFCATGHYARTEKCGDSFILQKALDP
;
A
#
# COMPACT_ATOMS: atom_id res chain seq x y z
N MET A 1 1.94 18.76 10.77
CA MET A 1 1.65 18.39 9.36
C MET A 1 1.11 16.98 9.33
N LYS A 2 0.01 16.74 8.61
CA LYS A 2 -0.57 15.39 8.44
C LYS A 2 -0.01 14.71 7.19
N ILE A 3 0.21 13.40 7.28
CA ILE A 3 0.69 12.59 6.17
C ILE A 3 -0.10 11.28 6.07
N ALA A 4 -0.62 10.97 4.88
CA ALA A 4 -1.26 9.70 4.59
C ALA A 4 -0.19 8.67 4.20
N VAL A 5 -0.17 7.52 4.87
CA VAL A 5 0.81 6.45 4.62
C VAL A 5 0.09 5.19 4.14
N ALA A 6 0.36 4.77 2.91
CA ALA A 6 -0.17 3.52 2.39
C ALA A 6 0.51 2.33 3.07
N MET A 7 -0.28 1.53 3.78
CA MET A 7 0.19 0.42 4.61
C MET A 7 -0.29 -0.92 4.08
N SER A 8 0.62 -1.86 3.92
CA SER A 8 0.33 -3.24 3.49
C SER A 8 0.33 -4.24 4.65
N GLY A 9 0.56 -3.78 5.89
CA GLY A 9 0.80 -4.66 7.03
C GLY A 9 2.21 -5.28 7.07
N GLY A 10 3.04 -5.01 6.05
CA GLY A 10 4.43 -5.46 5.99
C GLY A 10 5.42 -4.50 6.66
N VAL A 11 6.66 -4.95 6.84
CA VAL A 11 7.73 -4.23 7.55
C VAL A 11 8.08 -2.89 6.90
N ASP A 12 8.14 -2.81 5.57
CA ASP A 12 8.57 -1.59 4.86
C ASP A 12 7.60 -0.42 5.07
N SER A 13 6.31 -0.67 4.89
CA SER A 13 5.29 0.36 5.12
C SER A 13 5.14 0.70 6.60
N GLY A 14 5.32 -0.28 7.48
CA GLY A 14 5.34 -0.06 8.93
C GLY A 14 6.53 0.79 9.38
N SER A 15 7.72 0.51 8.85
CA SER A 15 8.93 1.32 9.11
C SER A 15 8.78 2.74 8.59
N CYS A 16 8.20 2.92 7.40
CA CYS A 16 7.89 4.24 6.86
C CYS A 16 6.98 5.04 7.81
N ALA A 17 5.86 4.46 8.25
CA ALA A 17 4.94 5.10 9.18
C ALA A 17 5.61 5.44 10.52
N TYR A 18 6.41 4.52 11.06
CA TYR A 18 7.15 4.74 12.31
C TYR A 18 8.13 5.90 12.19
N LEU A 19 8.97 5.92 11.14
CA LEU A 19 9.98 6.99 10.94
C LEU A 19 9.31 8.35 10.81
N LEU A 20 8.24 8.46 10.01
CA LEU A 20 7.49 9.70 9.85
C LEU A 20 6.85 10.18 11.16
N SER A 21 6.32 9.26 11.96
CA SER A 21 5.82 9.59 13.30
C SER A 21 6.93 10.13 14.20
N ARG A 22 8.14 9.56 14.14
CA ARG A 22 9.31 10.04 14.91
C ARG A 22 9.82 11.40 14.44
N GLU A 23 9.60 11.76 13.18
CA GLU A 23 9.89 13.09 12.62
C GLU A 23 8.81 14.14 12.96
N GLY A 24 7.77 13.75 13.69
CA GLY A 24 6.73 14.67 14.19
C GLY A 24 5.55 14.86 13.24
N PHE A 25 5.41 14.01 12.22
CA PHE A 25 4.19 14.00 11.41
C PHE A 25 3.03 13.32 12.14
N THR A 26 1.83 13.85 11.94
CA THR A 26 0.59 13.14 12.31
C THR A 26 0.30 12.13 11.20
N VAL A 27 0.59 10.87 11.46
CA VAL A 27 0.42 9.78 10.49
C VAL A 27 -1.04 9.32 10.44
N LEU A 28 -1.57 9.20 9.22
CA LEU A 28 -2.84 8.53 8.92
C LEU A 28 -2.53 7.28 8.12
N GLY A 29 -2.65 6.11 8.73
CA GLY A 29 -2.40 4.82 8.05
C GLY A 29 -3.58 4.45 7.15
N LEU A 30 -3.30 4.04 5.91
CA LEU A 30 -4.31 3.66 4.93
C LEU A 30 -4.00 2.28 4.35
N THR A 31 -4.92 1.33 4.50
CA THR A 31 -4.83 0.01 3.86
C THR A 31 -5.92 -0.15 2.81
N PHE A 32 -5.55 -0.64 1.62
CA PHE A 32 -6.50 -0.98 0.57
C PHE A 32 -6.85 -2.47 0.63
N GLU A 33 -8.13 -2.78 0.77
CA GLU A 33 -8.62 -4.15 0.62
C GLU A 33 -8.87 -4.44 -0.87
N MET A 34 -7.95 -5.18 -1.48
CA MET A 34 -7.97 -5.48 -2.92
C MET A 34 -8.49 -6.87 -3.26
N LEU A 35 -8.47 -7.78 -2.31
CA LEU A 35 -8.87 -9.17 -2.50
C LEU A 35 -9.78 -9.63 -1.36
N THR A 36 -10.77 -10.44 -1.70
CA THR A 36 -11.54 -11.15 -0.68
C THR A 36 -10.68 -12.30 -0.14
N PRO A 37 -10.56 -12.46 1.18
CA PRO A 37 -9.85 -13.59 1.75
C PRO A 37 -10.43 -14.90 1.22
N CYS A 38 -9.65 -15.66 0.47
CA CYS A 38 -10.02 -17.00 0.04
C CYS A 38 -9.79 -17.93 1.22
N LYS A 39 -10.85 -18.55 1.72
CA LYS A 39 -10.73 -19.71 2.61
C LYS A 39 -10.24 -20.88 1.76
N ILE A 40 -8.94 -21.03 1.60
CA ILE A 40 -8.37 -22.26 1.09
C ILE A 40 -8.59 -23.26 2.21
N SER A 41 -9.56 -24.14 2.01
CA SER A 41 -9.72 -25.33 2.84
C SER A 41 -8.54 -26.28 2.53
N SER A 42 -7.39 -25.98 3.15
CA SER A 42 -6.31 -26.94 3.19
C SER A 42 -6.68 -27.94 4.29
N ASP A 43 -6.92 -29.18 3.93
CA ASP A 43 -7.07 -30.34 4.85
C ASP A 43 -5.79 -30.63 5.67
N ARG A 44 -4.89 -29.67 5.73
CA ARG A 44 -3.66 -29.66 6.52
C ARG A 44 -3.54 -28.36 7.30
N ALA A 45 -4.58 -28.02 8.07
CA ALA A 45 -4.47 -27.01 9.10
C ALA A 45 -3.75 -27.60 10.31
N GLU A 46 -2.43 -27.49 10.34
CA GLU A 46 -1.75 -27.43 11.63
C GLU A 46 -2.17 -26.12 12.31
N GLU A 47 -2.91 -26.28 13.40
CA GLU A 47 -3.30 -25.22 14.33
C GLU A 47 -2.03 -24.58 14.90
N SER A 48 -1.57 -23.47 14.36
CA SER A 48 -0.75 -22.50 15.12
C SER A 48 -0.11 -21.41 14.27
N SER A 49 -0.91 -20.56 13.63
CA SER A 49 -0.54 -19.16 13.49
C SER A 49 -1.79 -18.35 13.15
N VAL A 50 -2.21 -17.49 14.06
CA VAL A 50 -3.19 -16.43 13.75
C VAL A 50 -2.50 -15.49 12.77
N THR A 51 -2.59 -15.81 11.47
CA THR A 51 -2.07 -14.94 10.43
C THR A 51 -3.01 -13.75 10.34
N LEU A 52 -2.56 -12.61 10.87
CA LEU A 52 -3.29 -11.35 10.79
C LEU A 52 -3.51 -10.99 9.33
N SER A 53 -4.69 -10.46 9.01
CA SER A 53 -4.89 -9.82 7.72
C SER A 53 -3.96 -8.60 7.58
N PRO A 54 -3.63 -8.18 6.35
CA PRO A 54 -2.84 -6.97 6.11
C PRO A 54 -3.39 -5.73 6.85
N ALA A 55 -4.71 -5.58 6.88
CA ALA A 55 -5.38 -4.48 7.56
C ALA A 55 -5.22 -4.56 9.09
N GLU A 56 -5.36 -5.76 9.69
CA GLU A 56 -5.14 -5.96 11.13
C GLU A 56 -3.68 -5.72 11.51
N GLY A 57 -2.73 -6.18 10.69
CA GLY A 57 -1.30 -5.90 10.89
C GLY A 57 -1.00 -4.40 10.86
N ALA A 58 -1.53 -3.69 9.88
CA ALA A 58 -1.39 -2.24 9.74
C ALA A 58 -2.04 -1.48 10.91
N ALA A 59 -3.25 -1.88 11.32
CA ALA A 59 -3.95 -1.27 12.45
C ALA A 59 -3.18 -1.42 13.77
N ARG A 60 -2.57 -2.59 14.02
CA ARG A 60 -1.72 -2.79 15.19
C ARG A 60 -0.48 -1.90 15.19
N LEU A 61 0.19 -1.76 14.03
CA LEU A 61 1.34 -0.87 13.90
C LEU A 61 0.93 0.59 14.13
N CYS A 62 -0.18 1.04 13.56
CA CYS A 62 -0.71 2.38 13.79
C CYS A 62 -1.00 2.63 15.28
N ALA A 63 -1.64 1.68 15.96
CA ALA A 63 -1.92 1.77 17.39
C ALA A 63 -0.64 1.91 18.24
N GLN A 64 0.45 1.21 17.87
CA GLN A 64 1.73 1.29 18.57
C GLN A 64 2.41 2.67 18.45
N ILE A 65 2.20 3.38 17.34
CA ILE A 65 2.77 4.71 17.11
C ILE A 65 1.77 5.84 17.41
N GLY A 66 0.58 5.51 17.93
CA GLY A 66 -0.45 6.49 18.22
C GLY A 66 -1.10 7.13 16.99
N ALA A 67 -1.08 6.43 15.84
CA ALA A 67 -1.67 6.88 14.58
C ALA A 67 -3.06 6.28 14.36
N GLU A 68 -3.91 7.01 13.63
CA GLU A 68 -5.19 6.49 13.15
C GLU A 68 -4.97 5.55 11.96
N HIS A 69 -5.84 4.53 11.83
CA HIS A 69 -5.81 3.59 10.71
C HIS A 69 -7.16 3.53 10.01
N PHE A 70 -7.12 3.56 8.70
CA PHE A 70 -8.28 3.49 7.82
C PHE A 70 -8.12 2.35 6.81
N THR A 71 -9.27 1.79 6.43
CA THR A 71 -9.34 0.75 5.41
C THR A 71 -10.30 1.18 4.31
N VAL A 72 -9.87 1.07 3.06
CA VAL A 72 -10.68 1.39 1.87
C VAL A 72 -10.88 0.11 1.06
N ASP A 73 -12.14 -0.16 0.73
CA ASP A 73 -12.52 -1.33 -0.08
C ASP A 73 -12.35 -1.04 -1.57
N GLU A 74 -11.33 -1.63 -2.18
CA GLU A 74 -10.98 -1.51 -3.58
C GLU A 74 -11.16 -2.82 -4.37
N ARG A 75 -11.86 -3.80 -3.81
CA ARG A 75 -11.99 -5.15 -4.40
C ARG A 75 -12.58 -5.14 -5.79
N GLU A 76 -13.64 -4.39 -6.02
CA GLU A 76 -14.28 -4.31 -7.34
C GLU A 76 -13.41 -3.54 -8.35
N ASN A 77 -12.80 -2.43 -7.94
CA ASN A 77 -11.86 -1.68 -8.77
C ASN A 77 -10.63 -2.52 -9.13
N PHE A 78 -10.07 -3.23 -8.15
CA PHE A 78 -8.93 -4.12 -8.37
C PHE A 78 -9.25 -5.24 -9.34
N LYS A 79 -10.41 -5.87 -9.21
CA LYS A 79 -10.89 -6.89 -10.14
C LYS A 79 -10.99 -6.34 -11.57
N LYS A 80 -11.62 -5.18 -11.74
CA LYS A 80 -11.86 -4.55 -13.05
C LYS A 80 -10.59 -4.00 -13.69
N CYS A 81 -9.78 -3.27 -12.91
CA CYS A 81 -8.64 -2.51 -13.44
C CYS A 81 -7.32 -3.29 -13.45
N VAL A 82 -7.21 -4.38 -12.69
CA VAL A 82 -5.97 -5.16 -12.57
C VAL A 82 -6.17 -6.62 -12.95
N ILE A 83 -7.11 -7.34 -12.30
CA ILE A 83 -7.26 -8.79 -12.52
C ILE A 83 -7.74 -9.09 -13.94
N GLN A 84 -8.80 -8.43 -14.42
CA GLN A 84 -9.34 -8.69 -15.74
C GLN A 84 -8.34 -8.36 -16.87
N PRO A 85 -7.65 -7.19 -16.88
CA PRO A 85 -6.59 -6.92 -17.85
C PRO A 85 -5.42 -7.90 -17.76
N PHE A 86 -5.03 -8.33 -16.56
CA PHE A 86 -3.99 -9.32 -16.36
C PHE A 86 -4.33 -10.66 -17.03
N ILE A 87 -5.54 -11.17 -16.80
CA ILE A 87 -6.01 -12.41 -17.44
C ILE A 87 -6.06 -12.24 -18.96
N GLY A 88 -6.60 -11.11 -19.45
CA GLY A 88 -6.72 -10.84 -20.89
C GLY A 88 -5.36 -10.81 -21.59
N ALA A 89 -4.34 -10.19 -20.97
CA ALA A 89 -2.98 -10.14 -21.52
C ALA A 89 -2.35 -11.54 -21.61
N TYR A 90 -2.48 -12.37 -20.57
CA TYR A 90 -1.99 -13.75 -20.63
C TYR A 90 -2.69 -14.58 -21.72
N LEU A 91 -4.00 -14.43 -21.87
CA LEU A 91 -4.75 -15.11 -22.94
C LEU A 91 -4.31 -14.64 -24.33
N ALA A 92 -3.82 -13.40 -24.46
CA ALA A 92 -3.27 -12.86 -25.72
C ALA A 92 -1.78 -13.21 -25.92
N GLY A 93 -1.14 -13.96 -25.01
CA GLY A 93 0.29 -14.32 -25.10
C GLY A 93 1.24 -13.22 -24.67
N GLU A 94 0.75 -12.18 -23.98
CA GLU A 94 1.55 -11.07 -23.45
C GLU A 94 2.00 -11.34 -22.01
N THR A 95 3.07 -10.65 -21.57
CA THR A 95 3.53 -10.70 -20.18
C THR A 95 3.14 -9.39 -19.47
N PRO A 96 2.02 -9.34 -18.73
CA PRO A 96 1.56 -8.11 -18.06
C PRO A 96 2.34 -7.82 -16.77
N ASN A 97 2.40 -6.53 -16.40
CA ASN A 97 2.85 -6.10 -15.10
C ASN A 97 1.68 -5.51 -14.29
N PRO A 98 0.99 -6.33 -13.46
CA PRO A 98 -0.18 -5.89 -12.71
C PRO A 98 0.17 -4.82 -11.66
N CYS A 99 1.40 -4.80 -11.13
CA CYS A 99 1.81 -3.81 -10.12
C CYS A 99 1.79 -2.38 -10.68
N VAL A 100 2.24 -2.20 -11.93
CA VAL A 100 2.20 -0.89 -12.60
C VAL A 100 0.75 -0.41 -12.76
N LEU A 101 -0.15 -1.30 -13.20
CA LEU A 101 -1.57 -0.97 -13.34
C LEU A 101 -2.21 -0.64 -11.98
N CYS A 102 -1.94 -1.45 -10.96
CA CYS A 102 -2.46 -1.24 -9.62
C CYS A 102 -2.01 0.11 -9.03
N ASN A 103 -0.73 0.42 -9.11
CA ASN A 103 -0.22 1.70 -8.61
C ASN A 103 -0.86 2.88 -9.35
N LYS A 104 -0.92 2.81 -10.71
CA LYS A 104 -1.44 3.90 -11.55
C LYS A 104 -2.94 4.10 -11.44
N LYS A 105 -3.72 3.03 -11.31
CA LYS A 105 -5.19 3.07 -11.41
C LYS A 105 -5.91 3.08 -10.07
N ILE A 106 -5.26 2.59 -9.02
CA ILE A 106 -5.88 2.41 -7.70
C ILE A 106 -5.05 3.10 -6.62
N LYS A 107 -3.87 2.56 -6.28
CA LYS A 107 -3.15 2.99 -5.06
C LYS A 107 -2.89 4.49 -5.01
N PHE A 108 -2.26 5.07 -6.02
CA PHE A 108 -1.94 6.50 -5.97
C PHE A 108 -3.17 7.39 -6.09
N PRO A 109 -4.13 7.17 -7.03
CA PRO A 109 -5.34 7.98 -7.09
C PRO A 109 -6.14 7.95 -5.78
N GLU A 110 -6.40 6.78 -5.23
CA GLU A 110 -7.18 6.64 -4.00
C GLU A 110 -6.43 7.21 -2.78
N MET A 111 -5.10 7.06 -2.74
CA MET A 111 -4.29 7.65 -1.68
C MET A 111 -4.36 9.18 -1.69
N PHE A 112 -4.34 9.82 -2.86
CA PHE A 112 -4.48 11.27 -2.98
C PHE A 112 -5.90 11.71 -2.60
N THR A 113 -6.93 11.01 -3.06
CA THR A 113 -8.33 11.27 -2.69
C THR A 113 -8.53 11.16 -1.18
N PHE A 114 -7.94 10.14 -0.56
CA PHE A 114 -7.97 9.97 0.89
C PHE A 114 -7.25 11.12 1.60
N ALA A 115 -6.05 11.48 1.15
CA ALA A 115 -5.26 12.56 1.74
C ALA A 115 -6.04 13.89 1.72
N ASP A 116 -6.60 14.25 0.57
CA ASP A 116 -7.40 15.47 0.41
C ASP A 116 -8.61 15.47 1.35
N SER A 117 -9.33 14.35 1.45
CA SER A 117 -10.54 14.25 2.28
C SER A 117 -10.26 14.28 3.79
N HIS A 118 -9.04 13.92 4.21
CA HIS A 118 -8.63 13.89 5.64
C HIS A 118 -7.69 15.04 6.01
N GLY A 119 -7.42 15.97 5.07
CA GLY A 119 -6.56 17.12 5.29
C GLY A 119 -5.10 16.74 5.52
N ALA A 120 -4.64 15.65 4.86
CA ALA A 120 -3.24 15.30 4.83
C ALA A 120 -2.52 16.09 3.71
N GLU A 121 -1.42 16.73 4.07
CA GLU A 121 -0.64 17.58 3.17
C GLU A 121 0.32 16.76 2.29
N PHE A 122 0.63 15.54 2.72
CA PHE A 122 1.60 14.65 2.09
C PHE A 122 1.07 13.23 2.00
N CYS A 123 1.65 12.47 1.07
CA CYS A 123 1.46 11.04 0.92
C CYS A 123 2.79 10.31 0.99
N ALA A 124 2.83 9.15 1.63
CA ALA A 124 4.00 8.30 1.70
C ALA A 124 3.66 6.82 1.49
N THR A 125 4.63 6.07 1.01
CA THR A 125 4.53 4.63 0.80
C THR A 125 5.83 3.95 1.19
N GLY A 126 5.79 2.65 1.45
CA GLY A 126 6.98 1.82 1.66
C GLY A 126 7.73 1.43 0.37
N HIS A 127 7.50 2.11 -0.75
CA HIS A 127 8.24 1.84 -1.98
C HIS A 127 9.69 2.32 -1.86
N TYR A 128 10.62 1.47 -2.28
CA TYR A 128 12.04 1.80 -2.31
C TYR A 128 12.36 2.67 -3.54
N ALA A 129 12.65 3.93 -3.28
CA ALA A 129 13.02 4.90 -4.30
C ALA A 129 13.96 5.95 -3.72
N ARG A 130 14.69 6.64 -4.59
CA ARG A 130 15.52 7.79 -4.23
C ARG A 130 15.17 8.96 -5.13
N THR A 131 15.38 10.15 -4.62
CA THR A 131 15.30 11.38 -5.40
C THR A 131 16.65 12.06 -5.40
N GLU A 132 17.03 12.64 -6.52
CA GLU A 132 18.21 13.48 -6.68
C GLU A 132 17.80 14.83 -7.24
N LYS A 133 18.31 15.90 -6.63
CA LYS A 133 18.08 17.27 -7.15
C LYS A 133 18.99 17.52 -8.34
N CYS A 134 18.39 17.87 -9.48
CA CYS A 134 19.10 18.22 -10.69
C CYS A 134 18.65 19.63 -11.16
N GLY A 135 19.43 20.65 -10.81
CA GLY A 135 19.02 22.05 -11.02
C GLY A 135 17.74 22.40 -10.23
N ASP A 136 16.71 22.86 -10.93
CA ASP A 136 15.39 23.18 -10.35
C ASP A 136 14.40 22.01 -10.34
N SER A 137 14.83 20.82 -10.79
CA SER A 137 13.99 19.63 -10.88
C SER A 137 14.50 18.52 -9.98
N PHE A 138 13.64 17.49 -9.75
CA PHE A 138 14.03 16.26 -9.07
C PHE A 138 13.92 15.09 -10.03
N ILE A 139 14.92 14.21 -9.99
CA ILE A 139 14.94 12.94 -10.73
C ILE A 139 14.62 11.82 -9.76
N LEU A 140 13.65 10.98 -10.13
CA LEU A 140 13.34 9.74 -9.40
C LEU A 140 14.29 8.63 -9.86
N GLN A 141 14.96 8.02 -8.92
CA GLN A 141 15.90 6.91 -9.14
C GLN A 141 15.44 5.65 -8.42
N LYS A 142 15.85 4.49 -8.94
CA LYS A 142 15.70 3.23 -8.21
C LYS A 142 16.53 3.25 -6.92
N ALA A 143 16.09 2.48 -5.92
CA ALA A 143 16.84 2.29 -4.69
C ALA A 143 18.24 1.70 -4.93
N LEU A 144 19.11 1.90 -3.96
CA LEU A 144 20.36 1.15 -3.81
C LEU A 144 20.05 0.00 -2.84
N ASP A 145 19.57 -1.08 -3.40
CA ASP A 145 19.41 -2.33 -2.65
C ASP A 145 20.50 -3.29 -3.14
N PRO A 146 21.39 -3.79 -2.26
CA PRO A 146 22.48 -4.69 -2.62
C PRO A 146 21.99 -6.06 -3.09
#